data_bc84a39d926938052e22e2cf3d882871
#
_entry.id   bc84a39d926938052e22e2cf3d882871
#
_cell.length_a   1.000
_cell.length_b   1.000
_cell.length_c   1.000
_cell.angle_alpha   90.00
_cell.angle_beta   90.00
_cell.angle_gamma   90.00
#
_symmetry.space_group_name_H-M   'P 1'
#
loop_
_entity.id
_entity.type
_entity.pdbx_description
1 polymer ?
#
loop_
_entity_poly.entity_id
_entity_poly.type
_entity_poly.pdbx_seq_one_letter_code
_entity_poly.pdbx_strand_id
1 'polypeptide(L)'
;MDYTKKSREELISLCKEKKMKGYSTKKKEELIKMLNNSAPSSTEPQAVVTGTTEQPTTPLRQEILQGDCLSILPTLQSNSAQIIIADPPYNIGKDFGNDSDKQPMDEYLNWCEKWIKESLRVLKPNGTMFIYGFSEILALILGKVPWNVKRRWILWHYTNKNVASLNFWQRSHESIIVLWKEDKVFHRDDIREAYTEGFLNGAAGKERAATKGRFSDGDKKTTYTAHPNGALPRDVIKIPALAGGAGMKERVDHPTQKPLALCEKLIKSCKQPVSEGYVLVPFAGSGSECLAAKNIGLSFVGIELNEEYVKLCNERLKN
;
A
#
# COMPACT_ATOMS: atom_id res chain seq x y z
N MET A 1 -7.95 8.12 -43.66
CA MET A 1 -8.75 9.36 -43.54
C MET A 1 -7.77 10.53 -43.44
N ASP A 2 -7.92 11.55 -44.23
CA ASP A 2 -7.04 12.72 -44.18
C ASP A 2 -7.52 13.68 -43.07
N TYR A 3 -6.78 13.72 -41.96
CA TYR A 3 -7.09 14.58 -40.82
C TYR A 3 -6.55 16.02 -40.94
N THR A 4 -5.77 16.32 -41.96
CA THR A 4 -5.11 17.64 -42.14
C THR A 4 -6.10 18.76 -42.38
N LYS A 5 -7.25 18.47 -43.04
CA LYS A 5 -8.31 19.40 -43.39
C LYS A 5 -9.31 19.69 -42.26
N LYS A 6 -9.22 18.96 -41.12
CA LYS A 6 -10.16 19.10 -40.01
C LYS A 6 -9.73 20.20 -39.03
N SER A 7 -10.72 20.86 -38.43
CA SER A 7 -10.48 21.82 -37.34
C SER A 7 -9.94 21.11 -36.07
N ARG A 8 -9.35 21.88 -35.15
CA ARG A 8 -8.90 21.33 -33.88
C ARG A 8 -10.05 20.72 -33.05
N GLU A 9 -11.24 21.34 -33.13
CA GLU A 9 -12.44 20.89 -32.41
C GLU A 9 -12.96 19.56 -32.95
N GLU A 10 -12.99 19.40 -34.28
CA GLU A 10 -13.34 18.12 -34.92
C GLU A 10 -12.35 17.01 -34.59
N LEU A 11 -11.05 17.31 -34.51
CA LEU A 11 -10.01 16.35 -34.13
C LEU A 11 -10.15 15.93 -32.66
N ILE A 12 -10.52 16.85 -31.77
CA ILE A 12 -10.82 16.57 -30.38
C ILE A 12 -12.04 15.65 -30.27
N SER A 13 -13.09 15.91 -31.03
CA SER A 13 -14.31 15.06 -31.07
C SER A 13 -13.98 13.65 -31.55
N LEU A 14 -13.15 13.51 -32.57
CA LEU A 14 -12.69 12.19 -33.05
C LEU A 14 -11.82 11.43 -32.01
N CYS A 15 -10.96 12.13 -31.29
CA CYS A 15 -10.19 11.53 -30.21
C CYS A 15 -11.09 11.05 -29.06
N LYS A 16 -12.15 11.80 -28.76
CA LYS A 16 -13.16 11.44 -27.76
C LYS A 16 -13.95 10.20 -28.18
N GLU A 17 -14.42 10.16 -29.43
CA GLU A 17 -15.15 9.03 -30.01
C GLU A 17 -14.30 7.74 -29.98
N LYS A 18 -13.01 7.87 -30.30
CA LYS A 18 -12.04 6.77 -30.24
C LYS A 18 -11.53 6.46 -28.81
N LYS A 19 -12.11 7.04 -27.77
CA LYS A 19 -11.76 6.86 -26.36
C LYS A 19 -10.26 7.08 -26.03
N MET A 20 -9.60 7.95 -26.77
CA MET A 20 -8.19 8.28 -26.57
C MET A 20 -8.01 9.09 -25.27
N LYS A 21 -6.83 9.04 -24.65
CA LYS A 21 -6.52 9.82 -23.44
C LYS A 21 -5.52 10.94 -23.76
N GLY A 22 -5.56 12.03 -23.01
CA GLY A 22 -4.56 13.10 -23.09
C GLY A 22 -4.64 14.02 -24.32
N TYR A 23 -5.75 14.07 -25.02
CA TYR A 23 -5.92 14.87 -26.24
C TYR A 23 -6.36 16.33 -26.00
N SER A 24 -6.97 16.65 -24.86
CA SER A 24 -7.66 17.94 -24.61
C SER A 24 -6.73 19.15 -24.65
N THR A 25 -5.47 18.99 -24.27
CA THR A 25 -4.45 20.05 -24.22
C THR A 25 -3.54 20.08 -25.45
N LYS A 26 -3.72 19.15 -26.40
CA LYS A 26 -2.84 18.98 -27.56
C LYS A 26 -3.10 20.00 -28.67
N LYS A 27 -2.01 20.39 -29.37
CA LYS A 27 -2.11 21.22 -30.59
C LYS A 27 -2.64 20.39 -31.78
N LYS A 28 -3.15 21.06 -32.83
CA LYS A 28 -3.72 20.40 -34.01
C LYS A 28 -2.81 19.33 -34.61
N GLU A 29 -1.53 19.63 -34.76
CA GLU A 29 -0.51 18.71 -35.33
C GLU A 29 -0.31 17.46 -34.51
N GLU A 30 -0.34 17.59 -33.18
CA GLU A 30 -0.22 16.46 -32.25
C GLU A 30 -1.47 15.58 -32.27
N LEU A 31 -2.65 16.16 -32.39
CA LEU A 31 -3.91 15.43 -32.53
C LEU A 31 -3.95 14.62 -33.84
N ILE A 32 -3.46 15.18 -34.93
CA ILE A 32 -3.33 14.47 -36.22
C ILE A 32 -2.38 13.30 -36.10
N LYS A 33 -1.22 13.46 -35.45
CA LYS A 33 -0.28 12.36 -35.21
C LYS A 33 -0.90 11.26 -34.36
N MET A 34 -1.63 11.61 -33.32
CA MET A 34 -2.32 10.64 -32.46
C MET A 34 -3.37 9.84 -33.22
N LEU A 35 -4.16 10.50 -34.07
CA LEU A 35 -5.20 9.85 -34.87
C LEU A 35 -4.64 8.98 -36.01
N ASN A 36 -3.53 9.36 -36.60
CA ASN A 36 -2.84 8.56 -37.62
C ASN A 36 -2.18 7.31 -37.03
N ASN A 37 -1.63 7.38 -35.84
CA ASN A 37 -1.04 6.23 -35.13
C ASN A 37 -2.09 5.25 -34.58
N SER A 38 -3.37 5.60 -34.62
CA SER A 38 -4.49 4.75 -34.18
C SER A 38 -5.26 4.09 -35.37
N ALA A 39 -4.75 4.16 -36.59
CA ALA A 39 -5.34 3.48 -37.74
C ALA A 39 -4.91 1.99 -37.77
N PRO A 40 -5.84 1.02 -37.91
CA PRO A 40 -5.47 -0.37 -38.04
C PRO A 40 -4.81 -0.62 -39.40
N SER A 41 -3.66 -1.29 -39.39
CA SER A 41 -3.00 -1.83 -40.59
C SER A 41 -3.94 -2.84 -41.26
N SER A 42 -4.31 -2.57 -42.52
CA SER A 42 -5.07 -3.50 -43.35
C SER A 42 -4.16 -4.64 -43.83
N THR A 43 -4.47 -5.86 -43.42
CA THR A 43 -4.04 -7.08 -44.09
C THR A 43 -5.23 -8.05 -44.16
N GLU A 44 -5.42 -8.66 -45.31
CA GLU A 44 -6.57 -9.49 -45.74
C GLU A 44 -6.82 -10.75 -44.87
N PRO A 45 -7.99 -11.40 -44.99
CA PRO A 45 -8.45 -12.42 -44.08
C PRO A 45 -7.83 -13.78 -44.36
N GLN A 46 -7.12 -14.33 -43.41
CA GLN A 46 -6.84 -15.76 -43.32
C GLN A 46 -7.63 -16.40 -42.19
N ALA A 47 -8.05 -17.63 -42.46
CA ALA A 47 -8.98 -18.49 -41.75
C ALA A 47 -8.99 -18.38 -40.20
N VAL A 48 -10.21 -18.39 -39.67
CA VAL A 48 -10.55 -18.54 -38.26
C VAL A 48 -9.96 -19.84 -37.71
N VAL A 49 -8.90 -19.73 -36.92
CA VAL A 49 -8.55 -20.71 -35.91
C VAL A 49 -8.87 -20.06 -34.55
N THR A 50 -9.90 -20.58 -33.94
CA THR A 50 -10.25 -20.25 -32.55
C THR A 50 -9.17 -20.77 -31.60
N GLY A 51 -8.12 -20.00 -31.44
CA GLY A 51 -7.11 -20.20 -30.41
C GLY A 51 -7.24 -19.08 -29.43
N THR A 52 -7.85 -19.33 -28.28
CA THR A 52 -7.77 -18.51 -27.09
C THR A 52 -6.29 -18.44 -26.71
N THR A 53 -5.60 -17.36 -27.09
CA THR A 53 -4.27 -17.05 -26.56
C THR A 53 -4.45 -16.61 -25.12
N GLU A 54 -4.55 -17.58 -24.21
CA GLU A 54 -4.20 -17.37 -22.82
C GLU A 54 -2.73 -16.94 -22.80
N GLN A 55 -2.48 -15.68 -22.44
CA GLN A 55 -1.13 -15.29 -22.04
C GLN A 55 -0.72 -16.22 -20.91
N PRO A 56 0.49 -16.79 -20.90
CA PRO A 56 0.94 -17.65 -19.82
C PRO A 56 0.90 -16.82 -18.53
N THR A 57 -0.13 -17.02 -17.71
CA THR A 57 -0.22 -16.45 -16.38
C THR A 57 0.85 -17.15 -15.55
N THR A 58 1.97 -16.48 -15.32
CA THR A 58 2.96 -16.96 -14.35
C THR A 58 2.20 -17.28 -13.06
N PRO A 59 2.25 -18.53 -12.56
CA PRO A 59 1.53 -18.88 -11.35
C PRO A 59 1.96 -17.97 -10.20
N LEU A 60 0.97 -17.46 -9.44
CA LEU A 60 1.23 -16.60 -8.31
C LEU A 60 2.07 -17.34 -7.26
N ARG A 61 3.18 -16.75 -6.87
CA ARG A 61 3.95 -17.20 -5.70
C ARG A 61 3.17 -16.86 -4.45
N GLN A 62 2.70 -17.86 -3.71
CA GLN A 62 1.90 -17.70 -2.49
C GLN A 62 2.39 -18.70 -1.44
N GLU A 63 3.32 -18.30 -0.60
CA GLU A 63 3.97 -19.22 0.34
C GLU A 63 4.24 -18.59 1.70
N ILE A 64 4.20 -19.41 2.73
CA ILE A 64 4.67 -19.12 4.08
C ILE A 64 5.89 -19.98 4.36
N LEU A 65 7.02 -19.34 4.63
CA LEU A 65 8.29 -19.97 4.97
C LEU A 65 8.43 -20.03 6.49
N GLN A 66 8.61 -21.22 7.03
CA GLN A 66 8.88 -21.40 8.46
C GLN A 66 10.36 -21.15 8.75
N GLY A 67 10.65 -20.28 9.70
CA GLY A 67 12.00 -20.02 10.20
C GLY A 67 12.25 -18.58 10.62
N ASP A 68 13.48 -18.35 11.09
CA ASP A 68 13.93 -17.03 11.48
C ASP A 68 14.12 -16.13 10.26
N CYS A 69 13.56 -14.92 10.32
CA CYS A 69 13.66 -13.92 9.26
C CYS A 69 15.12 -13.57 8.91
N LEU A 70 16.03 -13.54 9.89
CA LEU A 70 17.46 -13.29 9.65
C LEU A 70 18.16 -14.41 8.88
N SER A 71 17.62 -15.63 8.94
CA SER A 71 18.14 -16.78 8.18
C SER A 71 17.52 -16.83 6.76
N ILE A 72 16.25 -16.45 6.61
CA ILE A 72 15.52 -16.56 5.35
C ILE A 72 15.72 -15.33 4.45
N LEU A 73 15.66 -14.11 5.00
CA LEU A 73 15.82 -12.89 4.19
C LEU A 73 17.06 -12.89 3.29
N PRO A 74 18.26 -13.31 3.76
CA PRO A 74 19.46 -13.38 2.93
C PRO A 74 19.33 -14.29 1.70
N THR A 75 18.46 -15.30 1.73
CA THR A 75 18.23 -16.23 0.61
C THR A 75 17.35 -15.64 -0.49
N LEU A 76 16.60 -14.57 -0.18
CA LEU A 76 15.73 -13.92 -1.14
C LEU A 76 16.53 -13.02 -2.09
N GLN A 77 16.11 -12.99 -3.36
CA GLN A 77 16.76 -12.18 -4.38
C GLN A 77 16.65 -10.68 -4.07
N SER A 78 17.73 -9.93 -4.28
CA SER A 78 17.74 -8.48 -4.18
C SER A 78 16.76 -7.85 -5.19
N ASN A 79 16.10 -6.75 -4.78
CA ASN A 79 15.16 -5.99 -5.62
C ASN A 79 14.03 -6.86 -6.21
N SER A 80 13.49 -7.80 -5.45
CA SER A 80 12.44 -8.73 -5.89
C SER A 80 11.07 -8.44 -5.26
N ALA A 81 11.01 -7.85 -4.07
CA ALA A 81 9.75 -7.47 -3.43
C ALA A 81 9.31 -6.06 -3.83
N GLN A 82 8.06 -5.92 -4.27
CA GLN A 82 7.46 -4.62 -4.58
C GLN A 82 6.95 -3.91 -3.32
N ILE A 83 6.50 -4.67 -2.35
CA ILE A 83 5.96 -4.18 -1.06
C ILE A 83 6.54 -5.04 0.04
N ILE A 84 6.91 -4.42 1.15
CA ILE A 84 7.24 -5.12 2.40
C ILE A 84 6.35 -4.61 3.51
N ILE A 85 5.71 -5.49 4.28
CA ILE A 85 4.95 -5.13 5.47
C ILE A 85 5.49 -5.93 6.64
N ALA A 86 6.09 -5.24 7.60
CA ALA A 86 6.73 -5.84 8.76
C ALA A 86 5.96 -5.46 10.05
N ASP A 87 5.50 -6.47 10.78
CA ASP A 87 4.91 -6.36 12.11
C ASP A 87 5.80 -7.11 13.12
N PRO A 88 7.00 -6.60 13.42
CA PRO A 88 7.94 -7.29 14.31
C PRO A 88 7.41 -7.34 15.74
N PRO A 89 7.92 -8.23 16.62
CA PRO A 89 7.75 -8.08 18.06
C PRO A 89 8.16 -6.67 18.51
N TYR A 90 7.39 -6.05 19.42
CA TYR A 90 7.62 -4.63 19.81
C TYR A 90 8.52 -4.47 21.04
N ASN A 91 9.05 -5.56 21.57
CA ASN A 91 9.84 -5.62 22.80
C ASN A 91 9.11 -5.06 24.03
N ILE A 92 7.84 -5.42 24.18
CA ILE A 92 6.95 -4.99 25.27
C ILE A 92 6.56 -6.11 26.23
N GLY A 93 7.18 -7.27 26.07
CA GLY A 93 6.96 -8.45 26.90
C GLY A 93 5.71 -9.23 26.53
N LYS A 94 5.28 -9.18 25.27
CA LYS A 94 4.17 -9.98 24.78
C LYS A 94 4.63 -11.43 24.55
N ASP A 95 3.81 -12.39 24.94
CA ASP A 95 4.08 -13.81 24.68
C ASP A 95 3.65 -14.17 23.24
N PHE A 96 4.61 -14.64 22.47
CA PHE A 96 4.43 -15.18 21.11
C PHE A 96 4.82 -16.68 21.07
N GLY A 97 4.81 -17.35 22.23
CA GLY A 97 5.30 -18.74 22.38
C GLY A 97 6.83 -18.82 22.49
N ASN A 98 7.50 -17.69 22.69
CA ASN A 98 8.94 -17.57 22.91
C ASN A 98 9.28 -16.26 23.63
N ASP A 99 10.53 -16.13 24.12
CA ASP A 99 11.00 -14.92 24.82
C ASP A 99 11.48 -13.79 23.88
N SER A 100 11.16 -13.82 22.62
CA SER A 100 11.65 -12.86 21.61
C SER A 100 11.23 -11.41 21.86
N ASP A 101 10.18 -11.18 22.62
CA ASP A 101 9.64 -9.83 22.92
C ASP A 101 10.12 -9.25 24.26
N LYS A 102 11.20 -9.82 24.85
CA LYS A 102 11.80 -9.37 26.14
C LYS A 102 13.32 -9.33 26.05
N GLN A 103 13.84 -8.53 25.15
CA GLN A 103 15.29 -8.38 24.96
C GLN A 103 15.80 -7.09 25.59
N PRO A 104 17.08 -6.99 26.01
CA PRO A 104 17.75 -5.72 26.23
C PRO A 104 17.57 -4.81 25.00
N MET A 105 17.30 -3.52 25.21
CA MET A 105 16.90 -2.61 24.11
C MET A 105 17.98 -2.51 23.03
N ASP A 106 19.24 -2.51 23.38
CA ASP A 106 20.35 -2.44 22.42
C ASP A 106 20.44 -3.71 21.55
N GLU A 107 20.21 -4.90 22.12
CA GLU A 107 20.15 -6.16 21.37
C GLU A 107 18.96 -6.17 20.41
N TYR A 108 17.80 -5.74 20.88
CA TYR A 108 16.60 -5.60 20.06
C TYR A 108 16.81 -4.63 18.88
N LEU A 109 17.42 -3.46 19.13
CA LEU A 109 17.70 -2.49 18.08
C LEU A 109 18.75 -3.00 17.09
N ASN A 110 19.75 -3.75 17.54
CA ASN A 110 20.74 -4.40 16.67
C ASN A 110 20.10 -5.52 15.81
N TRP A 111 19.15 -6.26 16.38
CA TRP A 111 18.34 -7.22 15.64
C TRP A 111 17.46 -6.51 14.59
N CYS A 112 16.80 -5.40 14.97
CA CYS A 112 16.02 -4.59 14.05
C CYS A 112 16.85 -4.07 12.87
N GLU A 113 18.05 -3.57 13.11
CA GLU A 113 18.95 -3.08 12.08
C GLU A 113 19.27 -4.16 11.04
N LYS A 114 19.50 -5.40 11.48
CA LYS A 114 19.84 -6.53 10.59
C LYS A 114 18.69 -6.86 9.65
N TRP A 115 17.48 -7.11 10.16
CA TRP A 115 16.35 -7.48 9.31
C TRP A 115 15.87 -6.31 8.43
N ILE A 116 15.95 -5.06 8.91
CA ILE A 116 15.64 -3.87 8.10
C ILE A 116 16.62 -3.75 6.92
N LYS A 117 17.92 -3.92 7.16
CA LYS A 117 18.94 -3.89 6.11
C LYS A 117 18.67 -4.93 5.03
N GLU A 118 18.39 -6.18 5.41
CA GLU A 118 18.07 -7.25 4.48
C GLU A 118 16.74 -7.00 3.77
N SER A 119 15.71 -6.53 4.46
CA SER A 119 14.44 -6.14 3.84
C SER A 119 14.63 -5.03 2.81
N LEU A 120 15.42 -4.00 3.10
CA LEU A 120 15.74 -2.94 2.15
C LEU A 120 16.55 -3.46 0.94
N ARG A 121 17.39 -4.50 1.11
CA ARG A 121 18.08 -5.17 0.00
C ARG A 121 17.09 -5.87 -0.93
N VAL A 122 16.11 -6.58 -0.35
CA VAL A 122 15.08 -7.32 -1.09
C VAL A 122 14.06 -6.38 -1.73
N LEU A 123 13.80 -5.21 -1.12
CA LEU A 123 12.87 -4.20 -1.64
C LEU A 123 13.34 -3.64 -2.97
N LYS A 124 12.45 -3.56 -3.97
CA LYS A 124 12.72 -2.89 -5.26
C LYS A 124 13.07 -1.41 -5.09
N PRO A 125 13.78 -0.78 -6.02
CA PRO A 125 14.08 0.65 -5.96
C PRO A 125 12.84 1.53 -5.81
N ASN A 126 11.76 1.24 -6.56
CA ASN A 126 10.47 1.92 -6.52
C ASN A 126 9.46 1.28 -5.55
N GLY A 127 9.88 0.31 -4.74
CA GLY A 127 9.05 -0.38 -3.76
C GLY A 127 8.80 0.45 -2.51
N THR A 128 7.83 -0.01 -1.71
CA THR A 128 7.47 0.62 -0.43
C THR A 128 7.50 -0.41 0.70
N MET A 129 8.11 -0.03 1.82
CA MET A 129 8.15 -0.83 3.04
C MET A 129 7.38 -0.14 4.16
N PHE A 130 6.55 -0.90 4.86
CA PHE A 130 5.79 -0.47 6.04
C PHE A 130 6.30 -1.23 7.26
N ILE A 131 6.52 -0.54 8.37
CA ILE A 131 6.91 -1.12 9.66
C ILE A 131 5.92 -0.67 10.72
N TYR A 132 5.17 -1.59 11.30
CA TYR A 132 4.28 -1.32 12.44
C TYR A 132 5.06 -1.22 13.75
N GLY A 133 4.52 -0.50 14.70
CA GLY A 133 5.06 -0.45 16.05
C GLY A 133 4.45 0.65 16.91
N PHE A 134 4.82 0.66 18.17
CA PHE A 134 4.54 1.80 19.03
C PHE A 134 5.50 2.95 18.73
N SER A 135 5.01 4.18 18.87
CA SER A 135 5.73 5.40 18.49
C SER A 135 7.11 5.47 19.14
N GLU A 136 7.20 5.13 20.42
CA GLU A 136 8.44 5.18 21.21
C GLU A 136 9.50 4.22 20.68
N ILE A 137 9.09 3.01 20.32
CA ILE A 137 9.97 1.97 19.79
C ILE A 137 10.38 2.30 18.35
N LEU A 138 9.42 2.72 17.53
CA LEU A 138 9.70 3.11 16.14
C LEU A 138 10.63 4.33 16.05
N ALA A 139 10.57 5.25 17.01
CA ALA A 139 11.50 6.37 17.07
C ALA A 139 12.96 5.91 17.25
N LEU A 140 13.19 4.87 18.06
CA LEU A 140 14.51 4.27 18.23
C LEU A 140 14.95 3.48 16.99
N ILE A 141 14.04 2.70 16.41
CA ILE A 141 14.27 1.94 15.17
C ILE A 141 14.64 2.87 14.01
N LEU A 142 14.03 4.05 13.90
CA LEU A 142 14.38 5.03 12.87
C LEU A 142 15.84 5.47 12.92
N GLY A 143 16.48 5.46 14.09
CA GLY A 143 17.89 5.72 14.22
C GLY A 143 18.79 4.67 13.56
N LYS A 144 18.27 3.47 13.30
CA LYS A 144 18.97 2.35 12.62
C LYS A 144 18.70 2.31 11.10
N VAL A 145 17.73 3.10 10.60
CA VAL A 145 17.44 3.18 9.16
C VAL A 145 18.45 4.12 8.48
N PRO A 146 19.11 3.71 7.38
CA PRO A 146 20.06 4.55 6.66
C PRO A 146 19.48 5.93 6.32
N TRP A 147 20.24 7.00 6.49
CA TRP A 147 19.75 8.38 6.35
C TRP A 147 19.25 8.70 4.93
N ASN A 148 19.80 8.06 3.90
CA ASN A 148 19.41 8.22 2.50
C ASN A 148 18.11 7.50 2.13
N VAL A 149 17.57 6.64 2.98
CA VAL A 149 16.26 6.03 2.80
C VAL A 149 15.19 7.04 3.18
N LYS A 150 14.34 7.37 2.22
CA LYS A 150 13.23 8.30 2.40
C LYS A 150 12.19 7.70 3.36
N ARG A 151 11.55 8.54 4.18
CA ARG A 151 10.65 8.07 5.23
C ARG A 151 9.46 8.98 5.47
N ARG A 152 8.34 8.38 5.89
CA ARG A 152 7.11 9.05 6.35
C ARG A 152 6.57 8.33 7.56
N TRP A 153 6.00 9.05 8.50
CA TRP A 153 5.25 8.51 9.62
C TRP A 153 3.77 8.61 9.32
N ILE A 154 3.02 7.49 9.44
CA ILE A 154 1.57 7.44 9.37
C ILE A 154 1.01 6.76 10.60
N LEU A 155 -0.26 6.99 10.92
CA LEU A 155 -0.91 6.48 12.12
C LEU A 155 -2.10 5.62 11.74
N TRP A 156 -2.20 4.45 12.34
CA TRP A 156 -3.43 3.68 12.40
C TRP A 156 -4.18 4.01 13.68
N HIS A 157 -5.28 4.77 13.55
CA HIS A 157 -6.10 5.23 14.66
C HIS A 157 -7.34 4.37 14.85
N TYR A 158 -7.60 4.00 16.09
CA TYR A 158 -8.77 3.23 16.52
C TYR A 158 -9.23 3.69 17.92
N THR A 159 -10.54 3.54 18.21
CA THR A 159 -11.14 3.95 19.47
C THR A 159 -11.83 2.79 20.20
N ASN A 160 -11.88 1.61 19.60
CA ASN A 160 -12.61 0.44 20.09
C ASN A 160 -11.73 -0.60 20.84
N LYS A 161 -10.43 -0.34 20.97
CA LYS A 161 -9.49 -1.16 21.76
C LYS A 161 -8.76 -0.24 22.75
N ASN A 162 -9.47 0.16 23.78
CA ASN A 162 -8.92 1.06 24.78
C ASN A 162 -8.50 0.25 26.02
N VAL A 163 -7.22 0.34 26.37
CA VAL A 163 -6.74 -0.07 27.67
C VAL A 163 -6.65 1.17 28.53
N ALA A 164 -7.45 1.23 29.61
CA ALA A 164 -7.49 2.39 30.47
C ALA A 164 -6.09 2.72 31.02
N SER A 165 -5.69 3.98 30.82
CA SER A 165 -4.48 4.54 31.42
C SER A 165 -4.91 5.63 32.38
N LEU A 166 -4.82 5.37 33.68
CA LEU A 166 -5.29 6.29 34.70
C LEU A 166 -4.31 7.43 34.98
N ASN A 167 -3.02 7.21 34.69
CA ASN A 167 -1.95 8.14 35.08
C ASN A 167 -1.22 8.75 33.86
N PHE A 168 -1.65 8.43 32.64
CA PHE A 168 -1.04 8.95 31.42
C PHE A 168 -2.04 8.95 30.25
N TRP A 169 -1.61 9.45 29.10
CA TRP A 169 -2.40 9.48 27.87
C TRP A 169 -2.81 8.08 27.43
N GLN A 170 -4.10 7.88 27.16
CA GLN A 170 -4.63 6.62 26.66
C GLN A 170 -4.22 6.40 25.22
N ARG A 171 -3.65 5.23 24.93
CA ARG A 171 -3.25 4.88 23.57
C ARG A 171 -4.47 4.61 22.70
N SER A 172 -4.57 5.30 21.57
CA SER A 172 -5.66 5.15 20.58
C SER A 172 -5.13 4.95 19.16
N HIS A 173 -3.84 4.65 19.01
CA HIS A 173 -3.23 4.41 17.70
C HIS A 173 -2.02 3.48 17.81
N GLU A 174 -1.68 2.88 16.68
CA GLU A 174 -0.36 2.34 16.40
C GLU A 174 0.29 3.15 15.28
N SER A 175 1.60 3.24 15.31
CA SER A 175 2.38 3.97 14.31
C SER A 175 2.84 3.04 13.21
N ILE A 176 3.04 3.60 12.02
CA ILE A 176 3.58 2.89 10.87
C ILE A 176 4.66 3.79 10.24
N ILE A 177 5.88 3.29 10.16
CA ILE A 177 6.93 3.93 9.36
C ILE A 177 6.80 3.44 7.93
N VAL A 178 6.76 4.37 6.99
CA VAL A 178 6.80 4.09 5.55
C VAL A 178 8.19 4.43 5.04
N LEU A 179 8.87 3.47 4.42
CA LEU A 179 10.22 3.63 3.86
C LEU A 179 10.21 3.39 2.35
N TRP A 180 11.03 4.14 1.61
CA TRP A 180 11.26 3.93 0.18
C TRP A 180 12.63 4.47 -0.25
N LYS A 181 13.20 3.91 -1.32
CA LYS A 181 14.55 4.26 -1.81
C LYS A 181 14.53 5.38 -2.85
N GLU A 182 13.79 5.19 -3.93
CA GLU A 182 13.69 6.10 -5.07
C GLU A 182 12.28 6.69 -5.19
N ASP A 183 11.78 6.90 -6.41
CA ASP A 183 10.40 7.34 -6.61
C ASP A 183 9.43 6.18 -6.40
N LYS A 184 8.63 6.30 -5.36
CA LYS A 184 7.65 5.29 -4.98
C LYS A 184 6.41 5.32 -5.88
N VAL A 185 5.81 4.17 -6.12
CA VAL A 185 4.45 4.06 -6.64
C VAL A 185 3.46 4.49 -5.57
N PHE A 186 2.44 5.29 -5.93
CA PHE A 186 1.37 5.67 -5.01
C PHE A 186 0.03 5.85 -5.72
N HIS A 187 -0.92 4.98 -5.42
CA HIS A 187 -2.27 4.96 -5.99
C HIS A 187 -3.27 5.65 -5.06
N ARG A 188 -3.25 6.97 -5.01
CA ARG A 188 -4.13 7.76 -4.14
C ARG A 188 -5.61 7.49 -4.37
N ASP A 189 -6.00 7.16 -5.61
CA ASP A 189 -7.39 6.99 -6.00
C ASP A 189 -7.96 5.63 -5.56
N ASP A 190 -7.11 4.61 -5.38
CA ASP A 190 -7.49 3.28 -4.88
C ASP A 190 -7.76 3.26 -3.36
N ILE A 191 -7.33 4.31 -2.65
CA ILE A 191 -7.40 4.40 -1.18
C ILE A 191 -8.06 5.69 -0.68
N ARG A 192 -8.87 6.34 -1.52
CA ARG A 192 -9.63 7.52 -1.13
C ARG A 192 -10.54 7.25 0.06
N GLU A 193 -10.87 8.30 0.78
CA GLU A 193 -11.67 8.27 1.99
C GLU A 193 -13.01 8.98 1.78
N ALA A 194 -14.05 8.58 2.52
CA ALA A 194 -15.29 9.31 2.52
C ALA A 194 -15.06 10.77 2.97
N TYR A 195 -15.75 11.69 2.31
CA TYR A 195 -15.80 13.06 2.80
C TYR A 195 -16.58 13.15 4.11
N THR A 196 -16.20 14.09 4.95
CA THR A 196 -17.02 14.44 6.11
C THR A 196 -18.27 15.21 5.67
N GLU A 197 -19.39 15.03 6.38
CA GLU A 197 -20.62 15.80 6.14
C GLU A 197 -20.37 17.31 6.22
N GLY A 198 -19.55 17.76 7.16
CA GLY A 198 -19.18 19.16 7.30
C GLY A 198 -18.49 19.74 6.05
N PHE A 199 -17.70 18.93 5.32
CA PHE A 199 -17.15 19.35 4.03
C PHE A 199 -18.23 19.40 2.96
N LEU A 200 -19.03 18.33 2.82
CA LEU A 200 -20.06 18.23 1.77
C LEU A 200 -21.11 19.33 1.89
N ASN A 201 -21.59 19.59 3.11
CA ASN A 201 -22.65 20.58 3.38
C ASN A 201 -22.10 22.01 3.50
N GLY A 202 -20.83 22.19 3.82
CA GLY A 202 -20.25 23.48 4.15
C GLY A 202 -19.32 24.07 3.09
N ALA A 203 -18.35 23.31 2.61
CA ALA A 203 -17.23 23.80 1.81
C ALA A 203 -17.24 23.39 0.35
N ALA A 204 -17.84 22.23 0.04
CA ALA A 204 -17.85 21.68 -1.32
C ALA A 204 -18.58 22.64 -2.30
N GLY A 205 -17.97 22.90 -3.45
CA GLY A 205 -18.53 23.76 -4.49
C GLY A 205 -18.49 25.26 -4.20
N LYS A 206 -18.03 25.70 -3.02
CA LYS A 206 -17.95 27.13 -2.68
C LYS A 206 -16.55 27.68 -2.91
N GLU A 207 -16.47 28.85 -3.54
CA GLU A 207 -15.22 29.59 -3.63
C GLU A 207 -14.81 30.10 -2.23
N ARG A 208 -13.57 29.88 -1.85
CA ARG A 208 -12.99 30.34 -0.61
C ARG A 208 -11.61 30.94 -0.84
N ALA A 209 -11.35 32.04 -0.15
CA ALA A 209 -9.99 32.57 -0.04
C ALA A 209 -9.14 31.59 0.79
N ALA A 210 -7.91 31.40 0.38
CA ALA A 210 -6.94 30.65 1.18
C ALA A 210 -6.66 31.42 2.48
N THR A 211 -6.54 30.71 3.58
CA THR A 211 -6.10 31.33 4.85
C THR A 211 -4.59 31.52 4.79
N LYS A 212 -4.12 32.73 5.14
CA LYS A 212 -2.70 33.02 5.27
C LYS A 212 -2.09 32.11 6.35
N GLY A 213 -1.00 31.44 6.02
CA GLY A 213 -0.34 30.51 6.93
C GLY A 213 0.95 29.95 6.34
N ARG A 214 1.51 28.92 7.01
CA ARG A 214 2.81 28.31 6.62
C ARG A 214 2.90 27.88 5.16
N PHE A 215 1.79 27.50 4.53
CA PHE A 215 1.73 26.93 3.18
C PHE A 215 0.93 27.78 2.19
N SER A 216 0.51 28.99 2.57
CA SER A 216 -0.32 29.87 1.75
C SER A 216 -0.14 31.34 2.15
N ASP A 217 0.04 32.19 1.16
CA ASP A 217 0.12 33.65 1.34
C ASP A 217 -1.27 34.33 1.47
N GLY A 218 -2.35 33.57 1.37
CA GLY A 218 -3.72 34.07 1.53
C GLY A 218 -4.37 34.62 0.26
N ASP A 219 -3.62 34.78 -0.83
CA ASP A 219 -4.09 35.51 -2.03
C ASP A 219 -4.85 34.62 -3.04
N LYS A 220 -4.82 33.31 -2.87
CA LYS A 220 -5.49 32.37 -3.77
C LYS A 220 -6.92 32.12 -3.37
N LYS A 221 -7.84 32.34 -4.32
CA LYS A 221 -9.21 31.83 -4.21
C LYS A 221 -9.28 30.44 -4.87
N THR A 222 -9.92 29.50 -4.20
CA THR A 222 -10.03 28.12 -4.67
C THR A 222 -11.44 27.60 -4.41
N THR A 223 -12.01 26.95 -5.43
CA THR A 223 -13.25 26.18 -5.29
C THR A 223 -12.89 24.70 -5.14
N TYR A 224 -13.22 24.11 -4.00
CA TYR A 224 -12.97 22.71 -3.75
C TYR A 224 -14.17 21.87 -4.20
N THR A 225 -14.07 21.26 -5.38
CA THR A 225 -15.07 20.33 -5.88
C THR A 225 -14.86 18.96 -5.25
N ALA A 226 -15.94 18.37 -4.72
CA ALA A 226 -15.88 17.00 -4.21
C ALA A 226 -15.57 16.02 -5.35
N HIS A 227 -14.53 15.23 -5.18
CA HIS A 227 -14.21 14.17 -6.15
C HIS A 227 -15.18 12.99 -5.96
N PRO A 228 -15.72 12.37 -7.05
CA PRO A 228 -16.74 11.33 -6.96
C PRO A 228 -16.29 10.11 -6.12
N ASN A 229 -15.01 9.78 -6.14
CA ASN A 229 -14.44 8.65 -5.40
C ASN A 229 -13.98 9.02 -3.98
N GLY A 230 -14.29 10.22 -3.46
CA GLY A 230 -13.94 10.63 -2.10
C GLY A 230 -12.72 11.54 -1.97
N ALA A 231 -12.38 11.85 -0.74
CA ALA A 231 -11.25 12.69 -0.34
C ALA A 231 -9.90 11.99 -0.54
N LEU A 232 -8.84 12.77 -0.67
CA LEU A 232 -7.47 12.23 -0.66
C LEU A 232 -7.17 11.52 0.66
N PRO A 233 -6.42 10.41 0.61
CA PRO A 233 -6.05 9.70 1.84
C PRO A 233 -5.17 10.55 2.74
N ARG A 234 -5.40 10.42 4.04
CA ARG A 234 -4.62 11.10 5.08
C ARG A 234 -3.60 10.15 5.70
N ASP A 235 -2.61 10.72 6.37
CA ASP A 235 -1.61 9.98 7.13
C ASP A 235 -2.12 9.49 8.51
N VAL A 236 -3.38 9.75 8.84
CA VAL A 236 -4.11 9.14 9.96
C VAL A 236 -5.19 8.24 9.40
N ILE A 237 -4.96 6.94 9.43
CA ILE A 237 -5.87 5.90 8.92
C ILE A 237 -6.85 5.50 10.02
N LYS A 238 -8.14 5.72 9.83
CA LYS A 238 -9.18 5.36 10.80
C LYS A 238 -9.81 4.02 10.41
N ILE A 239 -9.37 2.96 11.06
CA ILE A 239 -9.90 1.61 10.91
C ILE A 239 -10.04 1.01 12.31
N PRO A 240 -11.19 0.43 12.68
CA PRO A 240 -11.37 -0.22 13.96
C PRO A 240 -10.35 -1.35 14.19
N ALA A 241 -9.87 -1.49 15.42
CA ALA A 241 -9.10 -2.65 15.81
C ALA A 241 -10.01 -3.90 15.90
N LEU A 242 -9.43 -5.09 15.79
CA LEU A 242 -10.16 -6.35 15.95
C LEU A 242 -10.48 -6.62 17.43
N ALA A 243 -11.36 -5.79 18.00
CA ALA A 243 -11.79 -5.88 19.39
C ALA A 243 -13.33 -5.80 19.50
N GLY A 244 -13.89 -6.47 20.49
CA GLY A 244 -15.33 -6.54 20.67
C GLY A 244 -16.05 -7.11 19.44
N GLY A 245 -17.28 -6.69 19.17
CA GLY A 245 -18.09 -7.16 18.05
C GLY A 245 -17.52 -6.87 16.67
N ALA A 246 -16.75 -5.79 16.52
CA ALA A 246 -16.20 -5.36 15.23
C ALA A 246 -15.18 -6.34 14.62
N GLY A 247 -14.54 -7.19 15.44
CA GLY A 247 -13.53 -8.14 14.99
C GLY A 247 -13.96 -9.61 14.98
N MET A 248 -15.17 -9.95 15.44
CA MET A 248 -15.55 -11.34 15.73
C MET A 248 -15.42 -12.30 14.55
N LYS A 249 -15.74 -11.85 13.34
CA LYS A 249 -15.72 -12.70 12.14
C LYS A 249 -14.33 -12.87 11.54
N GLU A 250 -13.40 -11.96 11.86
CA GLU A 250 -12.06 -11.93 11.27
C GLU A 250 -11.00 -12.48 12.24
N ARG A 251 -11.31 -12.44 13.55
CA ARG A 251 -10.34 -12.82 14.59
C ARG A 251 -9.97 -14.28 14.50
N VAL A 252 -8.66 -14.54 14.67
CA VAL A 252 -8.08 -15.84 14.87
C VAL A 252 -7.29 -15.84 16.18
N ASP A 253 -6.82 -16.99 16.62
CA ASP A 253 -6.03 -17.13 17.84
C ASP A 253 -4.60 -16.61 17.64
N HIS A 254 -4.49 -15.28 17.60
CA HIS A 254 -3.24 -14.55 17.53
C HIS A 254 -3.34 -13.24 18.33
N PRO A 255 -2.36 -12.91 19.20
CA PRO A 255 -2.50 -11.82 20.18
C PRO A 255 -2.53 -10.40 19.55
N THR A 256 -1.92 -10.22 18.40
CA THR A 256 -1.70 -8.89 17.79
C THR A 256 -2.16 -8.81 16.32
N GLN A 257 -3.16 -9.61 15.95
CA GLN A 257 -3.68 -9.64 14.57
C GLN A 257 -4.03 -8.24 14.04
N LYS A 258 -3.57 -7.93 12.83
CA LYS A 258 -3.93 -6.68 12.12
C LYS A 258 -5.22 -6.86 11.31
N PRO A 259 -6.10 -5.82 11.23
CA PRO A 259 -7.29 -5.87 10.40
C PRO A 259 -6.97 -6.00 8.91
N LEU A 260 -7.65 -6.87 8.18
CA LEU A 260 -7.51 -7.01 6.71
C LEU A 260 -7.71 -5.69 5.99
N ALA A 261 -8.68 -4.88 6.40
CA ALA A 261 -8.94 -3.58 5.81
C ALA A 261 -7.73 -2.62 5.89
N LEU A 262 -6.94 -2.71 6.97
CA LEU A 262 -5.70 -1.94 7.11
C LEU A 262 -4.64 -2.47 6.14
N CYS A 263 -4.38 -3.79 6.15
CA CYS A 263 -3.40 -4.44 5.29
C CYS A 263 -3.70 -4.19 3.81
N GLU A 264 -4.97 -4.35 3.39
CA GLU A 264 -5.41 -4.06 2.03
C GLU A 264 -5.22 -2.59 1.64
N LYS A 265 -5.53 -1.65 2.54
CA LYS A 265 -5.34 -0.22 2.26
C LYS A 265 -3.87 0.11 2.02
N LEU A 266 -2.95 -0.45 2.81
CA LEU A 266 -1.51 -0.27 2.62
C LEU A 266 -1.06 -0.87 1.28
N ILE A 267 -1.46 -2.10 0.96
CA ILE A 267 -1.10 -2.77 -0.29
C ILE A 267 -1.67 -2.00 -1.50
N LYS A 268 -2.96 -1.66 -1.48
CA LYS A 268 -3.62 -0.90 -2.56
C LYS A 268 -2.95 0.45 -2.82
N SER A 269 -2.37 1.06 -1.79
CA SER A 269 -1.68 2.36 -1.93
C SER A 269 -0.46 2.32 -2.84
N CYS A 270 0.20 1.16 -2.98
CA CYS A 270 1.50 1.07 -3.67
C CYS A 270 1.69 -0.22 -4.48
N LYS A 271 0.63 -1.02 -4.69
CA LYS A 271 0.69 -2.23 -5.52
C LYS A 271 1.19 -1.93 -6.93
N GLN A 272 1.94 -2.86 -7.49
CA GLN A 272 2.39 -2.85 -8.88
C GLN A 272 1.87 -4.13 -9.58
N PRO A 273 1.96 -4.25 -10.91
CA PRO A 273 1.61 -5.49 -11.61
C PRO A 273 2.28 -6.71 -10.99
N VAL A 274 1.64 -7.87 -11.04
CA VAL A 274 2.15 -9.13 -10.45
C VAL A 274 3.52 -9.51 -10.98
N SER A 275 3.78 -9.23 -12.27
CA SER A 275 5.10 -9.42 -12.90
C SER A 275 6.23 -8.61 -12.27
N GLU A 276 5.88 -7.55 -11.54
CA GLU A 276 6.85 -6.66 -10.91
C GLU A 276 7.36 -7.15 -9.55
N GLY A 277 6.85 -8.27 -9.01
CA GLY A 277 7.33 -8.84 -7.76
C GLY A 277 6.21 -9.23 -6.82
N TYR A 278 6.54 -9.43 -5.55
CA TYR A 278 5.63 -9.94 -4.53
C TYR A 278 5.56 -9.03 -3.30
N VAL A 279 4.58 -9.31 -2.44
CA VAL A 279 4.49 -8.72 -1.10
C VAL A 279 5.30 -9.60 -0.15
N LEU A 280 6.31 -9.04 0.51
CA LEU A 280 7.11 -9.71 1.53
C LEU A 280 6.59 -9.35 2.92
N VAL A 281 6.35 -10.37 3.74
CA VAL A 281 5.90 -10.23 5.13
C VAL A 281 6.89 -10.94 6.05
N PRO A 282 7.93 -10.23 6.56
CA PRO A 282 9.00 -10.85 7.36
C PRO A 282 8.56 -11.45 8.69
N PHE A 283 7.37 -11.10 9.17
CA PHE A 283 6.76 -11.56 10.42
C PHE A 283 5.28 -11.82 10.16
N ALA A 284 4.96 -13.02 9.65
CA ALA A 284 3.62 -13.29 9.13
C ALA A 284 2.54 -13.42 10.24
N GLY A 285 2.90 -13.91 11.41
CA GLY A 285 2.04 -14.02 12.58
C GLY A 285 0.69 -14.68 12.24
N SER A 286 -0.38 -13.88 12.25
CA SER A 286 -1.72 -14.33 11.86
C SER A 286 -1.95 -14.47 10.34
N GLY A 287 -1.02 -14.05 9.50
CA GLY A 287 -1.13 -14.05 8.04
C GLY A 287 -2.04 -12.98 7.44
N SER A 288 -2.40 -11.94 8.17
CA SER A 288 -3.33 -10.91 7.68
C SER A 288 -2.82 -10.20 6.44
N GLU A 289 -1.56 -9.84 6.39
CA GLU A 289 -0.91 -9.17 5.25
C GLU A 289 -0.81 -10.10 4.03
N CYS A 290 -0.51 -11.37 4.25
CA CYS A 290 -0.47 -12.41 3.21
C CYS A 290 -1.87 -12.63 2.61
N LEU A 291 -2.89 -12.74 3.46
CA LEU A 291 -4.28 -12.88 3.03
C LEU A 291 -4.76 -11.64 2.28
N ALA A 292 -4.40 -10.44 2.74
CA ALA A 292 -4.70 -9.20 2.02
C ALA A 292 -4.04 -9.16 0.63
N ALA A 293 -2.79 -9.61 0.50
CA ALA A 293 -2.11 -9.72 -0.78
C ALA A 293 -2.81 -10.72 -1.71
N LYS A 294 -3.19 -11.91 -1.18
CA LYS A 294 -3.98 -12.92 -1.92
C LYS A 294 -5.29 -12.34 -2.43
N ASN A 295 -6.07 -11.67 -1.56
CA ASN A 295 -7.37 -11.08 -1.92
C ASN A 295 -7.27 -10.01 -3.02
N ILE A 296 -6.13 -9.33 -3.12
CA ILE A 296 -5.85 -8.33 -4.15
C ILE A 296 -5.28 -8.97 -5.43
N GLY A 297 -5.00 -10.28 -5.43
CA GLY A 297 -4.45 -11.01 -6.58
C GLY A 297 -2.95 -10.81 -6.76
N LEU A 298 -2.21 -10.60 -5.67
CA LEU A 298 -0.75 -10.45 -5.69
C LEU A 298 -0.04 -11.73 -5.20
N SER A 299 1.17 -11.94 -5.70
CA SER A 299 2.12 -12.87 -5.10
C SER A 299 2.55 -12.38 -3.72
N PHE A 300 2.82 -13.31 -2.80
CA PHE A 300 3.38 -12.98 -1.49
C PHE A 300 4.35 -14.06 -1.00
N VAL A 301 5.24 -13.65 -0.10
CA VAL A 301 6.10 -14.51 0.71
C VAL A 301 5.98 -14.06 2.16
N GLY A 302 5.42 -14.90 3.01
CA GLY A 302 5.41 -14.70 4.47
C GLY A 302 6.55 -15.49 5.11
N ILE A 303 7.13 -14.94 6.17
CA ILE A 303 8.11 -15.63 7.01
C ILE A 303 7.54 -15.66 8.42
N GLU A 304 7.54 -16.84 9.06
CA GLU A 304 7.05 -17.00 10.42
C GLU A 304 7.91 -18.01 11.19
N LEU A 305 8.30 -17.63 12.39
CA LEU A 305 9.17 -18.44 13.23
C LEU A 305 8.39 -19.56 13.93
N ASN A 306 7.18 -19.23 14.43
CA ASN A 306 6.36 -20.16 15.24
C ASN A 306 5.59 -21.11 14.31
N GLU A 307 5.80 -22.41 14.46
CA GLU A 307 5.16 -23.47 13.67
C GLU A 307 3.62 -23.43 13.75
N GLU A 308 3.05 -23.12 14.91
CA GLU A 308 1.60 -23.04 15.08
C GLU A 308 1.01 -21.87 14.30
N TYR A 309 1.70 -20.72 14.27
CA TYR A 309 1.28 -19.58 13.45
C TYR A 309 1.48 -19.86 11.95
N VAL A 310 2.49 -20.64 11.54
CA VAL A 310 2.61 -21.11 10.16
C VAL A 310 1.40 -21.95 9.77
N LYS A 311 0.96 -22.87 10.62
CA LYS A 311 -0.26 -23.69 10.40
C LYS A 311 -1.50 -22.78 10.29
N LEU A 312 -1.66 -21.85 11.23
CA LEU A 312 -2.74 -20.87 11.26
C LEU A 312 -2.80 -20.04 9.97
N CYS A 313 -1.65 -19.50 9.51
CA CYS A 313 -1.55 -18.79 8.23
C CYS A 313 -2.02 -19.64 7.07
N ASN A 314 -1.49 -20.85 6.96
CA ASN A 314 -1.83 -21.75 5.85
C ASN A 314 -3.31 -22.14 5.85
N GLU A 315 -3.94 -22.31 7.00
CA GLU A 315 -5.38 -22.55 7.10
C GLU A 315 -6.20 -21.35 6.65
N ARG A 316 -5.84 -20.13 7.07
CA ARG A 316 -6.50 -18.90 6.61
C ARG A 316 -6.35 -18.65 5.12
N LEU A 317 -5.25 -19.06 4.55
CA LEU A 317 -4.96 -18.90 3.12
C LEU A 317 -5.69 -19.93 2.23
N LYS A 318 -6.26 -21.01 2.78
CA LYS A 318 -7.08 -21.98 2.02
C LYS A 318 -8.48 -21.45 1.71
N ASN A 319 -9.00 -20.57 2.57
CA ASN A 319 -10.33 -19.96 2.44
C ASN A 319 -10.22 -18.64 1.65
#